data_f3632a3f72f2f63259ac80c65131c360
#
_entry.id   f3632a3f72f2f63259ac80c65131c360
#
_cell.length_a   1.000
_cell.length_b   1.000
_cell.length_c   1.000
_cell.angle_alpha   90.00
_cell.angle_beta   90.00
_cell.angle_gamma   90.00
#
_symmetry.space_group_name_H-M   'P 1'
#
loop_
_entity.id
_entity.type
_entity.pdbx_description
1 polymer ?
#
loop_
_entity_poly.entity_id
_entity_poly.type
_entity_poly.pdbx_seq_one_letter_code
_entity_poly.pdbx_strand_id
1 'polypeptide(L)'
;MADAIPDPGADRWRQINRMATIARLVAGLAHELNNSLQVMSGLVELLSDRPDLPADVVLRLQKIGGQADRAGAAVREVLGYARETPSAPAGADPAVAIETAVALRRYHLGRAGITAHVEAQRGQRRVRARAGDLVQIVLNLMLNAEDALAKAPVRELHLRCAGDRGRVQIVVSDTGPGIPPDVAPRIFEPFFGTREQGLGLGLTVVRQLATDAGGDVTLADARPGMTTFVVDLPALEG
;
A
#
# COMPACT_ATOMS: atom_id res chain seq x y z
N MET A 1 2.76 -51.28 9.89
CA MET A 1 3.37 -49.96 9.84
C MET A 1 2.35 -49.08 9.12
N ALA A 2 1.61 -48.25 9.85
CA ALA A 2 0.62 -47.34 9.24
C ALA A 2 1.32 -46.04 8.89
N ASP A 3 1.42 -45.76 7.60
CA ASP A 3 1.86 -44.45 7.10
C ASP A 3 0.87 -43.39 7.57
N ALA A 4 1.33 -42.49 8.40
CA ALA A 4 0.54 -41.34 8.83
C ALA A 4 0.32 -40.42 7.64
N ILE A 5 -0.95 -40.26 7.22
CA ILE A 5 -1.38 -39.29 6.21
C ILE A 5 -0.98 -37.89 6.74
N PRO A 6 -0.17 -37.12 6.01
CA PRO A 6 0.21 -35.77 6.45
C PRO A 6 -1.05 -34.90 6.50
N ASP A 7 -1.31 -34.31 7.68
CA ASP A 7 -2.42 -33.37 7.90
C ASP A 7 -2.08 -32.03 7.19
N PRO A 8 -2.77 -31.69 6.09
CA PRO A 8 -2.50 -30.45 5.35
C PRO A 8 -2.82 -29.19 6.16
N GLY A 9 -3.57 -29.31 7.26
CA GLY A 9 -3.81 -28.24 8.22
C GLY A 9 -2.59 -27.95 9.10
N ALA A 10 -1.87 -28.98 9.53
CA ALA A 10 -0.70 -28.84 10.42
C ALA A 10 0.49 -28.19 9.71
N ASP A 11 0.67 -28.43 8.41
CA ASP A 11 1.75 -27.79 7.62
C ASP A 11 1.45 -26.33 7.32
N ARG A 12 0.19 -26.01 7.04
CA ARG A 12 -0.28 -24.63 6.86
C ARG A 12 -0.14 -23.82 8.16
N TRP A 13 -0.46 -24.43 9.32
CA TRP A 13 -0.27 -23.82 10.64
C TRP A 13 1.21 -23.59 10.97
N ARG A 14 2.08 -24.53 10.65
CA ARG A 14 3.54 -24.39 10.84
C ARG A 14 4.11 -23.26 9.97
N GLN A 15 3.65 -23.12 8.74
CA GLN A 15 4.07 -22.08 7.82
C GLN A 15 3.59 -20.70 8.28
N ILE A 16 2.35 -20.58 8.75
CA ILE A 16 1.77 -19.35 9.32
C ILE A 16 2.53 -18.95 10.59
N ASN A 17 2.81 -19.90 11.51
CA ASN A 17 3.52 -19.62 12.76
C ASN A 17 4.99 -19.24 12.53
N ARG A 18 5.64 -19.82 11.52
CA ARG A 18 7.00 -19.46 11.13
C ARG A 18 7.04 -18.05 10.51
N MET A 19 6.06 -17.70 9.72
CA MET A 19 5.91 -16.34 9.17
C MET A 19 5.59 -15.32 10.25
N ALA A 20 4.69 -15.61 11.17
CA ALA A 20 4.38 -14.74 12.31
C ALA A 20 5.60 -14.48 13.21
N THR A 21 6.48 -15.47 13.36
CA THR A 21 7.73 -15.33 14.13
C THR A 21 8.75 -14.47 13.39
N ILE A 22 8.93 -14.69 12.08
CA ILE A 22 9.79 -13.85 11.23
C ILE A 22 9.26 -12.42 11.18
N ALA A 23 7.96 -12.25 11.05
CA ALA A 23 7.31 -10.95 11.02
C ALA A 23 7.50 -10.18 12.35
N ARG A 24 7.43 -10.84 13.52
CA ARG A 24 7.73 -10.22 14.83
C ARG A 24 9.20 -9.82 14.98
N LEU A 25 10.14 -10.65 14.51
CA LEU A 25 11.57 -10.31 14.54
C LEU A 25 11.90 -9.15 13.58
N VAL A 26 11.25 -9.11 12.42
CA VAL A 26 11.41 -8.03 11.44
C VAL A 26 10.74 -6.74 11.91
N ALA A 27 9.65 -6.80 12.69
CA ALA A 27 8.93 -5.61 13.16
C ALA A 27 9.79 -4.68 14.04
N GLY A 28 10.64 -5.23 14.90
CA GLY A 28 11.59 -4.45 15.71
C GLY A 28 12.67 -3.78 14.87
N LEU A 29 13.23 -4.53 13.91
CA LEU A 29 14.26 -4.03 12.99
C LEU A 29 13.70 -3.06 11.95
N ALA A 30 12.45 -3.21 11.59
CA ALA A 30 11.85 -2.44 10.52
C ALA A 30 11.58 -0.97 10.90
N HIS A 31 11.34 -0.67 12.17
CA HIS A 31 11.25 0.73 12.61
C HIS A 31 12.60 1.43 12.45
N GLU A 32 13.66 0.74 12.80
CA GLU A 32 15.05 1.22 12.70
C GLU A 32 15.50 1.33 11.24
N LEU A 33 15.13 0.35 10.41
CA LEU A 33 15.36 0.37 8.96
C LEU A 33 14.59 1.50 8.28
N ASN A 34 13.31 1.69 8.59
CA ASN A 34 12.52 2.78 8.02
C ASN A 34 13.07 4.15 8.42
N ASN A 35 13.50 4.34 9.67
CA ASN A 35 14.14 5.57 10.10
C ASN A 35 15.43 5.84 9.32
N SER A 36 16.28 4.81 9.14
CA SER A 36 17.52 4.93 8.38
C SER A 36 17.27 5.25 6.91
N LEU A 37 16.27 4.63 6.29
CA LEU A 37 15.87 4.87 4.91
C LEU A 37 15.27 6.27 4.72
N GLN A 38 14.47 6.76 5.67
CA GLN A 38 13.95 8.13 5.66
C GLN A 38 15.06 9.17 5.78
N VAL A 39 16.06 8.94 6.63
CA VAL A 39 17.25 9.81 6.73
C VAL A 39 18.01 9.83 5.41
N MET A 40 18.21 8.66 4.77
CA MET A 40 18.87 8.58 3.45
C MET A 40 18.10 9.33 2.38
N SER A 41 16.76 9.16 2.29
CA SER A 41 15.92 9.88 1.34
C SER A 41 15.97 11.39 1.58
N GLY A 42 15.89 11.84 2.83
CA GLY A 42 16.00 13.26 3.18
C GLY A 42 17.36 13.88 2.85
N LEU A 43 18.47 13.15 3.06
CA LEU A 43 19.80 13.60 2.68
C LEU A 43 19.96 13.70 1.15
N VAL A 44 19.42 12.74 0.42
CA VAL A 44 19.42 12.77 -1.05
C VAL A 44 18.61 13.96 -1.57
N GLU A 45 17.48 14.27 -0.95
CA GLU A 45 16.63 15.41 -1.29
C GLU A 45 17.38 16.73 -1.07
N LEU A 46 17.95 16.92 0.14
CA LEU A 46 18.76 18.08 0.50
C LEU A 46 19.96 18.29 -0.44
N LEU A 47 20.62 17.21 -0.85
CA LEU A 47 21.76 17.29 -1.77
C LEU A 47 21.30 17.55 -3.21
N SER A 48 20.17 16.99 -3.63
CA SER A 48 19.68 17.15 -5.01
C SER A 48 19.17 18.57 -5.31
N ASP A 49 18.78 19.31 -4.28
CA ASP A 49 18.32 20.71 -4.40
C ASP A 49 19.50 21.73 -4.47
N ARG A 50 20.72 21.26 -4.36
CA ARG A 50 21.89 22.12 -4.47
C ARG A 50 22.15 22.52 -5.92
N PRO A 51 22.20 23.83 -6.24
CA PRO A 51 22.36 24.32 -7.61
C PRO A 51 23.81 24.15 -8.15
N ASP A 52 24.78 23.83 -7.29
CA ASP A 52 26.19 23.69 -7.59
C ASP A 52 26.60 22.25 -7.95
N LEU A 53 25.69 21.28 -7.91
CA LEU A 53 26.02 19.90 -8.21
C LEU A 53 26.00 19.60 -9.72
N PRO A 54 26.98 18.83 -10.23
CA PRO A 54 26.98 18.34 -11.59
C PRO A 54 25.76 17.44 -11.87
N ALA A 55 25.18 17.52 -13.07
CA ALA A 55 23.97 16.80 -13.45
C ALA A 55 24.08 15.26 -13.28
N ASP A 56 25.28 14.69 -13.51
CA ASP A 56 25.53 13.26 -13.32
C ASP A 56 25.50 12.86 -11.84
N VAL A 57 25.93 13.76 -10.93
CA VAL A 57 25.84 13.55 -9.47
C VAL A 57 24.40 13.59 -9.02
N VAL A 58 23.63 14.55 -9.48
CA VAL A 58 22.18 14.65 -9.20
C VAL A 58 21.46 13.37 -9.66
N LEU A 59 21.78 12.85 -10.86
CA LEU A 59 21.20 11.61 -11.36
C LEU A 59 21.56 10.39 -10.48
N ARG A 60 22.79 10.33 -9.95
CA ARG A 60 23.21 9.26 -9.03
C ARG A 60 22.51 9.36 -7.69
N LEU A 61 22.38 10.55 -7.11
CA LEU A 61 21.63 10.79 -5.89
C LEU A 61 20.19 10.36 -6.03
N GLN A 62 19.55 10.69 -7.14
CA GLN A 62 18.18 10.27 -7.45
C GLN A 62 18.03 8.73 -7.53
N LYS A 63 19.02 8.02 -8.08
CA LYS A 63 19.03 6.56 -8.07
C LYS A 63 19.13 5.99 -6.65
N ILE A 64 19.97 6.61 -5.79
CA ILE A 64 20.12 6.21 -4.38
C ILE A 64 18.80 6.41 -3.64
N GLY A 65 18.18 7.59 -3.77
CA GLY A 65 16.87 7.88 -3.17
C GLY A 65 15.81 6.86 -3.59
N GLY A 66 15.69 6.59 -4.89
CA GLY A 66 14.76 5.58 -5.41
C GLY A 66 15.03 4.15 -4.90
N GLN A 67 16.27 3.80 -4.53
CA GLN A 67 16.55 2.51 -3.88
C GLN A 67 16.14 2.51 -2.41
N ALA A 68 16.40 3.62 -1.69
CA ALA A 68 15.98 3.77 -0.30
C ALA A 68 14.46 3.67 -0.16
N ASP A 69 13.72 4.31 -1.07
CA ASP A 69 12.24 4.25 -1.10
C ASP A 69 11.71 2.86 -1.37
N ARG A 70 12.32 2.13 -2.33
CA ARG A 70 11.96 0.73 -2.61
C ARG A 70 12.22 -0.18 -1.41
N ALA A 71 13.37 -0.01 -0.75
CA ALA A 71 13.69 -0.76 0.45
C ALA A 71 12.69 -0.45 1.58
N GLY A 72 12.32 0.82 1.78
CA GLY A 72 11.30 1.23 2.74
C GLY A 72 9.90 0.67 2.42
N ALA A 73 9.54 0.60 1.15
CA ALA A 73 8.29 -0.03 0.73
C ALA A 73 8.27 -1.53 1.05
N ALA A 74 9.34 -2.26 0.72
CA ALA A 74 9.48 -3.68 1.02
C ALA A 74 9.43 -3.96 2.55
N VAL A 75 10.10 -3.12 3.35
CA VAL A 75 10.04 -3.22 4.82
C VAL A 75 8.62 -3.00 5.34
N ARG A 76 7.89 -1.99 4.84
CA ARG A 76 6.49 -1.74 5.21
C ARG A 76 5.55 -2.86 4.79
N GLU A 77 5.77 -3.45 3.62
CA GLU A 77 5.01 -4.60 3.12
C GLU A 77 5.14 -5.81 4.06
N VAL A 78 6.37 -6.15 4.48
CA VAL A 78 6.65 -7.22 5.44
C VAL A 78 6.05 -6.90 6.83
N LEU A 79 6.09 -5.64 7.26
CA LEU A 79 5.52 -5.18 8.53
C LEU A 79 4.00 -5.17 8.55
N GLY A 80 3.36 -4.85 7.43
CA GLY A 80 1.91 -4.93 7.31
C GLY A 80 1.39 -6.33 7.64
N TYR A 81 2.20 -7.36 7.36
CA TYR A 81 1.89 -8.76 7.67
C TYR A 81 2.16 -9.14 9.15
N ALA A 82 2.91 -8.31 9.90
CA ALA A 82 3.42 -8.64 11.25
C ALA A 82 2.71 -7.93 12.40
N ARG A 83 1.81 -7.00 12.13
CA ARG A 83 1.14 -6.22 13.17
C ARG A 83 -0.04 -6.95 13.80
N GLU A 84 0.24 -7.77 14.78
CA GLU A 84 -0.71 -8.11 15.85
C GLU A 84 -0.46 -7.19 17.05
N THR A 85 -1.20 -6.09 17.18
CA THR A 85 -1.33 -5.40 18.45
C THR A 85 -2.81 -5.07 18.66
N PRO A 86 -3.47 -5.67 19.66
CA PRO A 86 -4.87 -5.42 19.96
C PRO A 86 -4.98 -4.11 20.75
N SER A 87 -5.03 -2.98 20.06
CA SER A 87 -5.62 -1.78 20.62
C SER A 87 -6.96 -1.55 19.93
N ALA A 88 -8.01 -1.33 20.70
CA ALA A 88 -9.34 -1.05 20.16
C ALA A 88 -9.26 0.08 19.12
N PRO A 89 -9.85 -0.07 17.95
CA PRO A 89 -9.78 0.94 16.90
C PRO A 89 -10.54 2.19 17.36
N ALA A 90 -9.80 3.29 17.56
CA ALA A 90 -10.32 4.57 18.05
C ALA A 90 -11.15 5.36 17.00
N GLY A 91 -11.53 4.71 15.90
CA GLY A 91 -12.18 5.33 14.76
C GLY A 91 -11.28 6.32 14.01
N ALA A 92 -11.15 6.14 12.71
CA ALA A 92 -10.33 7.00 11.86
C ALA A 92 -11.15 7.63 10.72
N ASP A 93 -10.71 8.80 10.27
CA ASP A 93 -11.29 9.50 9.12
C ASP A 93 -10.54 9.08 7.84
N PRO A 94 -11.21 8.40 6.88
CA PRO A 94 -10.59 7.95 5.64
C PRO A 94 -10.09 9.10 4.76
N ALA A 95 -10.72 10.28 4.82
CA ALA A 95 -10.27 11.45 4.08
C ALA A 95 -8.89 11.93 4.57
N VAL A 96 -8.66 11.93 5.88
CA VAL A 96 -7.35 12.25 6.47
C VAL A 96 -6.30 11.22 6.05
N ALA A 97 -6.66 9.94 5.95
CA ALA A 97 -5.74 8.89 5.49
C ALA A 97 -5.32 9.10 4.03
N ILE A 98 -6.28 9.45 3.15
CA ILE A 98 -6.00 9.78 1.74
C ILE A 98 -5.05 10.99 1.65
N GLU A 99 -5.37 12.08 2.33
CA GLU A 99 -4.54 13.29 2.32
C GLU A 99 -3.11 13.01 2.82
N THR A 100 -2.98 12.21 3.90
CA THR A 100 -1.69 11.81 4.46
C THR A 100 -0.88 10.99 3.46
N ALA A 101 -1.49 9.99 2.83
CA ALA A 101 -0.84 9.14 1.84
C ALA A 101 -0.36 9.96 0.62
N VAL A 102 -1.21 10.86 0.11
CA VAL A 102 -0.87 11.76 -1.00
C VAL A 102 0.28 12.70 -0.61
N ALA A 103 0.26 13.26 0.60
CA ALA A 103 1.34 14.12 1.08
C ALA A 103 2.68 13.38 1.13
N LEU A 104 2.68 12.13 1.62
CA LEU A 104 3.87 11.27 1.69
C LEU A 104 4.43 10.91 0.31
N ARG A 105 3.57 10.87 -0.74
CA ARG A 105 3.96 10.48 -2.10
C ARG A 105 4.09 11.65 -3.07
N ARG A 106 3.79 12.87 -2.64
CA ARG A 106 3.72 14.07 -3.50
C ARG A 106 4.96 14.25 -4.39
N TYR A 107 6.13 14.15 -3.81
CA TYR A 107 7.39 14.28 -4.54
C TYR A 107 7.56 13.20 -5.61
N HIS A 108 7.27 11.94 -5.27
CA HIS A 108 7.39 10.81 -6.20
C HIS A 108 6.38 10.89 -7.35
N LEU A 109 5.13 11.24 -7.04
CA LEU A 109 4.09 11.47 -8.04
C LEU A 109 4.51 12.56 -9.02
N GLY A 110 4.99 13.72 -8.51
CA GLY A 110 5.47 14.81 -9.35
C GLY A 110 6.62 14.41 -10.27
N ARG A 111 7.61 13.68 -9.73
CA ARG A 111 8.74 13.17 -10.53
C ARG A 111 8.35 12.14 -11.59
N ALA A 112 7.36 11.31 -11.29
CA ALA A 112 6.83 10.32 -12.23
C ALA A 112 5.89 10.96 -13.27
N GLY A 113 5.59 12.27 -13.17
CA GLY A 113 4.62 12.95 -14.02
C GLY A 113 3.19 12.43 -13.82
N ILE A 114 2.88 11.97 -12.60
CA ILE A 114 1.54 11.48 -12.25
C ILE A 114 0.72 12.64 -11.67
N THR A 115 -0.44 12.91 -12.26
CA THR A 115 -1.39 13.86 -11.72
C THR A 115 -2.35 13.15 -10.76
N ALA A 116 -2.35 13.57 -9.50
CA ALA A 116 -3.25 13.03 -8.48
C ALA A 116 -4.47 13.94 -8.28
N HIS A 117 -5.66 13.38 -8.45
CA HIS A 117 -6.95 14.03 -8.20
C HIS A 117 -7.54 13.48 -6.89
N VAL A 118 -7.81 14.35 -5.93
CA VAL A 118 -8.31 13.97 -4.62
C VAL A 118 -9.70 14.57 -4.37
N GLU A 119 -10.69 13.70 -4.19
CA GLU A 119 -12.06 14.03 -3.84
C GLU A 119 -12.40 13.41 -2.48
N ALA A 120 -11.89 14.02 -1.41
CA ALA A 120 -12.08 13.54 -0.05
C ALA A 120 -12.40 14.71 0.87
N GLN A 121 -13.62 14.72 1.43
CA GLN A 121 -14.03 15.73 2.40
C GLN A 121 -13.86 15.19 3.83
N ARG A 122 -13.13 15.92 4.67
CA ARG A 122 -12.94 15.58 6.08
C ARG A 122 -14.24 15.63 6.86
N GLY A 123 -14.34 14.78 7.87
CA GLY A 123 -15.41 14.84 8.86
C GLY A 123 -16.75 14.27 8.40
N GLN A 124 -16.83 13.66 7.21
CA GLN A 124 -18.10 13.08 6.77
C GLN A 124 -18.48 11.83 7.57
N ARG A 125 -17.58 10.87 7.72
CA ARG A 125 -17.80 9.66 8.54
C ARG A 125 -16.47 9.03 8.96
N ARG A 126 -16.43 8.55 10.19
CA ARG A 126 -15.30 7.75 10.69
C ARG A 126 -15.58 6.28 10.49
N VAL A 127 -14.54 5.46 10.37
CA VAL A 127 -14.62 4.02 10.27
C VAL A 127 -13.92 3.35 11.44
N ARG A 128 -14.29 2.11 11.75
CA ARG A 128 -13.71 1.34 12.85
C ARG A 128 -12.35 0.76 12.44
N ALA A 129 -11.38 1.64 12.28
CA ALA A 129 -10.01 1.29 11.91
C ALA A 129 -9.02 2.20 12.65
N ARG A 130 -7.75 1.81 12.68
CA ARG A 130 -6.65 2.69 13.12
C ARG A 130 -6.27 3.62 11.97
N ALA A 131 -5.90 4.86 12.29
CA ALA A 131 -5.48 5.82 11.27
C ALA A 131 -4.29 5.31 10.43
N GLY A 132 -3.31 4.66 11.08
CA GLY A 132 -2.15 4.07 10.39
C GLY A 132 -2.53 2.96 9.42
N ASP A 133 -3.55 2.15 9.73
CA ASP A 133 -4.01 1.05 8.87
C ASP A 133 -4.70 1.61 7.61
N LEU A 134 -5.50 2.67 7.75
CA LEU A 134 -6.10 3.35 6.60
C LEU A 134 -5.04 3.99 5.70
N VAL A 135 -4.03 4.65 6.28
CA VAL A 135 -2.91 5.20 5.51
C VAL A 135 -2.17 4.09 4.78
N GLN A 136 -1.94 2.94 5.42
CA GLN A 136 -1.29 1.78 4.80
C GLN A 136 -2.10 1.21 3.63
N ILE A 137 -3.44 1.09 3.79
CA ILE A 137 -4.35 0.68 2.70
C ILE A 137 -4.18 1.59 1.50
N VAL A 138 -4.29 2.92 1.71
CA VAL A 138 -4.21 3.90 0.63
C VAL A 138 -2.83 3.89 -0.02
N LEU A 139 -1.75 3.85 0.76
CA LEU A 139 -0.38 3.80 0.25
C LEU A 139 -0.14 2.56 -0.62
N ASN A 140 -0.60 1.38 -0.21
CA ASN A 140 -0.43 0.16 -1.01
C ASN A 140 -1.17 0.25 -2.35
N LEU A 141 -2.39 0.80 -2.36
CA LEU A 141 -3.13 1.03 -3.60
C LEU A 141 -2.46 2.08 -4.49
N MET A 142 -1.96 3.18 -3.91
CA MET A 142 -1.21 4.21 -4.64
C MET A 142 0.06 3.66 -5.27
N LEU A 143 0.86 2.87 -4.52
CA LEU A 143 2.08 2.24 -5.04
C LEU A 143 1.78 1.31 -6.22
N ASN A 144 0.67 0.55 -6.14
CA ASN A 144 0.22 -0.27 -7.26
C ASN A 144 -0.13 0.56 -8.48
N ALA A 145 -0.83 1.69 -8.30
CA ALA A 145 -1.18 2.62 -9.35
C ALA A 145 0.08 3.30 -9.95
N GLU A 146 1.01 3.79 -9.12
CA GLU A 146 2.26 4.40 -9.57
C GLU A 146 3.04 3.48 -10.51
N ASP A 147 3.15 2.20 -10.16
CA ASP A 147 3.84 1.22 -10.98
C ASP A 147 3.09 0.93 -12.30
N ALA A 148 1.75 0.86 -12.25
CA ALA A 148 0.94 0.68 -13.46
C ALA A 148 1.06 1.89 -14.40
N LEU A 149 1.14 3.10 -13.84
CA LEU A 149 1.25 4.36 -14.57
C LEU A 149 2.67 4.61 -15.13
N ALA A 150 3.70 3.91 -14.66
CA ALA A 150 5.09 4.17 -15.07
C ALA A 150 5.30 4.14 -16.59
N LYS A 151 4.54 3.32 -17.32
CA LYS A 151 4.60 3.18 -18.78
C LYS A 151 3.32 3.64 -19.49
N ALA A 152 2.37 4.21 -18.75
CA ALA A 152 1.11 4.66 -19.33
C ALA A 152 1.28 6.01 -20.08
N PRO A 153 0.56 6.21 -21.19
CA PRO A 153 0.59 7.47 -21.93
C PRO A 153 -0.11 8.62 -21.19
N VAL A 154 -1.17 8.29 -20.44
CA VAL A 154 -1.87 9.18 -19.53
C VAL A 154 -1.60 8.68 -18.11
N ARG A 155 -1.20 9.57 -17.21
CA ARG A 155 -0.77 9.21 -15.85
C ARG A 155 -1.61 9.95 -14.83
N GLU A 156 -2.83 9.49 -14.65
CA GLU A 156 -3.76 10.05 -13.69
C GLU A 156 -4.10 9.05 -12.60
N LEU A 157 -4.09 9.53 -11.36
CA LEU A 157 -4.45 8.80 -10.16
C LEU A 157 -5.61 9.53 -9.47
N HIS A 158 -6.74 8.86 -9.32
CA HIS A 158 -7.94 9.42 -8.69
C HIS A 158 -8.17 8.75 -7.35
N LEU A 159 -8.27 9.55 -6.28
CA LEU A 159 -8.56 9.09 -4.93
C LEU A 159 -9.85 9.75 -4.46
N ARG A 160 -10.83 8.94 -4.11
CA ARG A 160 -12.12 9.44 -3.62
C ARG A 160 -12.51 8.75 -2.32
N CYS A 161 -13.14 9.51 -1.44
CA CYS A 161 -13.82 8.99 -0.25
C CYS A 161 -15.29 9.41 -0.29
N ALA A 162 -16.19 8.45 -0.17
CA ALA A 162 -17.62 8.69 -0.13
C ALA A 162 -18.28 7.80 0.93
N GLY A 163 -19.25 8.34 1.67
CA GLY A 163 -20.02 7.61 2.66
C GLY A 163 -21.49 7.54 2.29
N ASP A 164 -22.10 6.34 2.34
CA ASP A 164 -23.53 6.12 2.17
C ASP A 164 -24.01 4.96 3.05
N ARG A 165 -25.26 5.06 3.56
CA ARG A 165 -26.00 3.99 4.25
C ARG A 165 -25.22 3.23 5.33
N GLY A 166 -24.44 3.93 6.15
CA GLY A 166 -23.64 3.28 7.21
C GLY A 166 -22.31 2.67 6.74
N ARG A 167 -21.90 2.94 5.50
CA ARG A 167 -20.63 2.48 4.94
C ARG A 167 -19.81 3.66 4.43
N VAL A 168 -18.50 3.47 4.33
CA VAL A 168 -17.57 4.42 3.71
C VAL A 168 -16.74 3.67 2.69
N GLN A 169 -16.65 4.23 1.50
CA GLN A 169 -15.85 3.69 0.41
C GLN A 169 -14.63 4.59 0.16
N ILE A 170 -13.45 3.97 0.15
CA ILE A 170 -12.24 4.56 -0.38
C ILE A 170 -12.07 3.98 -1.79
N VAL A 171 -12.04 4.85 -2.78
CA VAL A 171 -11.89 4.48 -4.19
C VAL A 171 -10.55 4.99 -4.68
N VAL A 172 -9.75 4.10 -5.24
CA VAL A 172 -8.48 4.44 -5.90
C VAL A 172 -8.54 3.93 -7.33
N SER A 173 -8.42 4.86 -8.29
CA SER A 173 -8.46 4.55 -9.72
C SER A 173 -7.23 5.09 -10.42
N ASP A 174 -6.72 4.36 -11.40
CA ASP A 174 -5.60 4.77 -12.24
C ASP A 174 -5.91 4.58 -13.74
N THR A 175 -5.23 5.36 -14.57
CA THR A 175 -5.32 5.28 -16.04
C THR A 175 -4.29 4.32 -16.66
N GLY A 176 -3.85 3.33 -15.90
CA GLY A 176 -2.87 2.33 -16.32
C GLY A 176 -3.39 1.32 -17.35
N PRO A 177 -2.60 0.28 -17.64
CA PRO A 177 -2.92 -0.71 -18.67
C PRO A 177 -4.09 -1.64 -18.30
N GLY A 178 -4.64 -1.53 -17.08
CA GLY A 178 -5.63 -2.47 -16.57
C GLY A 178 -5.00 -3.76 -16.01
N ILE A 179 -5.87 -4.70 -15.62
CA ILE A 179 -5.47 -6.01 -15.11
C ILE A 179 -6.09 -7.09 -16.00
N PRO A 180 -5.29 -8.01 -16.56
CA PRO A 180 -5.79 -9.08 -17.41
C PRO A 180 -6.81 -9.96 -16.69
N PRO A 181 -7.88 -10.43 -17.37
CA PRO A 181 -8.95 -11.22 -16.75
C PRO A 181 -8.49 -12.54 -16.11
N ASP A 182 -7.44 -13.16 -16.63
CA ASP A 182 -6.81 -14.37 -16.09
C ASP A 182 -6.00 -14.12 -14.82
N VAL A 183 -5.54 -12.86 -14.62
CA VAL A 183 -4.78 -12.42 -13.45
C VAL A 183 -5.71 -11.90 -12.35
N ALA A 184 -6.80 -11.24 -12.70
CA ALA A 184 -7.71 -10.56 -11.78
C ALA A 184 -8.19 -11.42 -10.59
N PRO A 185 -8.53 -12.72 -10.73
CA PRO A 185 -8.96 -13.54 -9.60
C PRO A 185 -7.89 -13.76 -8.53
N ARG A 186 -6.61 -13.62 -8.91
CA ARG A 186 -5.45 -13.98 -8.07
C ARG A 186 -4.71 -12.80 -7.46
N ILE A 187 -5.06 -11.57 -7.81
CA ILE A 187 -4.31 -10.37 -7.39
C ILE A 187 -4.25 -10.16 -5.86
N PHE A 188 -5.16 -10.77 -5.12
CA PHE A 188 -5.17 -10.72 -3.67
C PHE A 188 -4.50 -11.94 -3.01
N GLU A 189 -3.99 -12.90 -3.80
CA GLU A 189 -3.22 -14.04 -3.27
C GLU A 189 -1.85 -13.56 -2.77
N PRO A 190 -1.39 -14.06 -1.61
CA PRO A 190 -0.04 -13.74 -1.13
C PRO A 190 1.03 -14.17 -2.12
N PHE A 191 2.05 -13.33 -2.30
CA PHE A 191 3.18 -13.54 -3.20
C PHE A 191 2.80 -13.63 -4.68
N PHE A 192 1.56 -13.33 -5.03
CA PHE A 192 1.15 -13.21 -6.40
C PHE A 192 1.45 -11.79 -6.91
N GLY A 193 2.22 -11.71 -7.98
CA GLY A 193 2.57 -10.45 -8.63
C GLY A 193 3.08 -10.68 -10.03
N THR A 194 2.73 -9.78 -10.93
CA THR A 194 3.23 -9.78 -12.33
C THR A 194 4.53 -8.98 -12.46
N ARG A 195 5.10 -8.51 -11.33
CA ARG A 195 6.27 -7.63 -11.29
C ARG A 195 7.52 -8.39 -10.89
N GLU A 196 8.63 -8.13 -11.59
CA GLU A 196 9.95 -8.71 -11.26
C GLU A 196 10.53 -8.23 -9.92
N GLN A 197 10.04 -7.12 -9.34
CA GLN A 197 10.64 -6.46 -8.17
C GLN A 197 9.69 -6.27 -6.98
N GLY A 198 8.47 -6.82 -7.01
CA GLY A 198 7.51 -6.74 -5.91
C GLY A 198 7.37 -8.07 -5.18
N LEU A 199 7.20 -8.05 -3.84
CA LEU A 199 6.95 -9.27 -3.06
C LEU A 199 5.53 -9.84 -3.26
N GLY A 200 4.63 -9.12 -3.95
CA GLY A 200 3.25 -9.54 -4.17
C GLY A 200 2.40 -9.59 -2.90
N LEU A 201 2.73 -8.77 -1.89
CA LEU A 201 2.02 -8.72 -0.61
C LEU A 201 1.11 -7.49 -0.46
N GLY A 202 1.29 -6.44 -1.27
CA GLY A 202 0.60 -5.16 -1.10
C GLY A 202 -0.92 -5.28 -1.09
N LEU A 203 -1.52 -5.95 -2.08
CA LEU A 203 -2.97 -6.15 -2.14
C LEU A 203 -3.48 -7.16 -1.08
N THR A 204 -2.68 -8.14 -0.71
CA THR A 204 -2.99 -9.06 0.40
C THR A 204 -3.10 -8.30 1.72
N VAL A 205 -2.17 -7.37 1.98
CA VAL A 205 -2.20 -6.48 3.16
C VAL A 205 -3.43 -5.58 3.12
N VAL A 206 -3.76 -4.99 1.98
CA VAL A 206 -4.99 -4.18 1.82
C VAL A 206 -6.21 -4.99 2.21
N ARG A 207 -6.35 -6.22 1.70
CA ARG A 207 -7.49 -7.10 1.99
C ARG A 207 -7.55 -7.46 3.47
N GLN A 208 -6.42 -7.80 4.07
CA GLN A 208 -6.34 -8.13 5.50
C GLN A 208 -6.79 -6.95 6.38
N LEU A 209 -6.23 -5.76 6.14
CA LEU A 209 -6.57 -4.57 6.92
C LEU A 209 -8.03 -4.13 6.74
N ALA A 210 -8.57 -4.26 5.52
CA ALA A 210 -9.98 -3.99 5.26
C ALA A 210 -10.89 -4.99 6.01
N THR A 211 -10.54 -6.29 6.00
CA THR A 211 -11.25 -7.35 6.71
C THR A 211 -11.19 -7.15 8.23
N ASP A 212 -10.04 -6.78 8.78
CA ASP A 212 -9.86 -6.49 10.21
C ASP A 212 -10.69 -5.29 10.66
N ALA A 213 -10.97 -4.35 9.75
CA ALA A 213 -11.88 -3.23 9.97
C ALA A 213 -13.37 -3.58 9.74
N GLY A 214 -13.70 -4.84 9.46
CA GLY A 214 -15.06 -5.31 9.19
C GLY A 214 -15.58 -4.99 7.78
N GLY A 215 -14.67 -4.72 6.84
CA GLY A 215 -14.96 -4.41 5.45
C GLY A 215 -14.33 -5.39 4.47
N ASP A 216 -14.19 -4.96 3.22
CA ASP A 216 -13.52 -5.73 2.15
C ASP A 216 -12.93 -4.77 1.10
N VAL A 217 -12.11 -5.33 0.22
CA VAL A 217 -11.57 -4.66 -0.97
C VAL A 217 -11.94 -5.42 -2.23
N THR A 218 -12.38 -4.71 -3.25
CA THR A 218 -12.77 -5.28 -4.55
C THR A 218 -12.06 -4.55 -5.70
N LEU A 219 -11.82 -5.29 -6.77
CA LEU A 219 -11.46 -4.74 -8.07
C LEU A 219 -12.76 -4.44 -8.83
N ALA A 220 -13.14 -3.17 -8.90
CA ALA A 220 -14.39 -2.73 -9.49
C ALA A 220 -14.28 -2.51 -11.01
N ASP A 221 -13.11 -2.12 -11.51
CA ASP A 221 -12.80 -1.99 -12.93
C ASP A 221 -11.36 -2.43 -13.19
N ALA A 222 -11.10 -3.07 -14.32
CA ALA A 222 -9.80 -3.62 -14.68
C ALA A 222 -9.45 -3.44 -16.17
N ARG A 223 -10.24 -2.65 -16.91
CA ARG A 223 -10.03 -2.44 -18.35
C ARG A 223 -8.80 -1.56 -18.62
N PRO A 224 -8.20 -1.65 -19.82
CA PRO A 224 -7.15 -0.72 -20.22
C PRO A 224 -7.61 0.75 -20.12
N GLY A 225 -6.80 1.58 -19.47
CA GLY A 225 -7.12 2.98 -19.21
C GLY A 225 -7.95 3.23 -17.95
N MET A 226 -8.32 2.17 -17.21
CA MET A 226 -9.06 2.30 -15.96
C MET A 226 -8.86 1.06 -15.08
N THR A 227 -8.07 1.18 -14.00
CA THR A 227 -8.08 0.21 -12.91
C THR A 227 -8.71 0.85 -11.70
N THR A 228 -9.68 0.23 -11.07
CA THR A 228 -10.38 0.79 -9.92
C THR A 228 -10.46 -0.22 -8.79
N PHE A 229 -9.89 0.13 -7.65
CA PHE A 229 -10.05 -0.59 -6.40
C PHE A 229 -11.03 0.17 -5.50
N VAL A 230 -11.92 -0.57 -4.85
CA VAL A 230 -12.88 -0.05 -3.87
C VAL A 230 -12.66 -0.76 -2.54
N VAL A 231 -12.31 -0.02 -1.51
CA VAL A 231 -12.27 -0.49 -0.12
C VAL A 231 -13.55 -0.02 0.55
N ASP A 232 -14.39 -0.96 0.97
CA ASP A 232 -15.68 -0.70 1.57
C ASP A 232 -15.66 -1.05 3.05
N LEU A 233 -15.86 -0.06 3.92
CA LEU A 233 -15.70 -0.16 5.37
C LEU A 233 -17.00 0.23 6.08
N PRO A 234 -17.35 -0.40 7.23
CA PRO A 234 -18.47 0.05 8.05
C PRO A 234 -18.15 1.43 8.67
N ALA A 235 -19.10 2.36 8.54
CA ALA A 235 -19.02 3.62 9.26
C ALA A 235 -19.19 3.38 10.76
N LEU A 236 -18.49 4.14 11.59
CA LEU A 236 -18.84 4.23 13.01
C LEU A 236 -20.18 4.95 13.13
N GLU A 237 -21.10 4.32 13.85
CA GLU A 237 -22.31 5.00 14.31
C GLU A 237 -21.87 6.09 15.29
N GLY A 238 -22.30 7.32 15.04
CA GLY A 238 -22.02 8.49 15.87
C GLY A 238 -22.84 8.48 17.16
#